data_3604dff6b57d075dcaf44621d819b0d8
#
_entry.id   3604dff6b57d075dcaf44621d819b0d8
#
_cell.length_a   1.000
_cell.length_b   1.000
_cell.length_c   1.000
_cell.angle_alpha   90.00
_cell.angle_beta   90.00
_cell.angle_gamma   90.00
#
_symmetry.space_group_name_H-M   'P 1'
#
loop_
_entity.id
_entity.type
_entity.pdbx_description
1 polymer ?
#
loop_
_entity_poly.entity_id
_entity_poly.type
_entity_poly.pdbx_seq_one_letter_code
_entity_poly.pdbx_strand_id
1 'polypeptide(L)'
;MKKARMRKWAVAGTAALLMLGSVTTAYAKENKEDYRTVFDAQYYYDHNPDLQESIGMNPEALFEHFASAGAREGRSGNAEFNLKAYIYNNPDLFLAYKKNLSDYCLHYATIGKQEGRVALRQEEQGNIIGSWTTYYDETIPRAINVRLAAQRINGKILQPGERMSFSDSIMSRTVANGYVSAPLIKGYGIGGGICQVSSTLYAAMCQALMPAIERHPHSKPISYLPVGLDATISEGYLDLKFANNFDKPIQILTSTINGALTVTIQFFDGSESVAIVETTGNWIEENGRWWYDKGNGAYLQNGWYWVDGDLDGNAECYYFDADGWMTADCVTADGYNVDKNGAWVVDGQVQKKQV
;
A
#
# COMPACT_ATOMS: atom_id res chain seq x y z
N MET A 1 34.26 -38.91 15.13
CA MET A 1 34.22 -37.45 14.92
C MET A 1 33.76 -37.17 13.49
N LYS A 2 32.46 -36.90 13.27
CA LYS A 2 31.91 -36.53 11.97
C LYS A 2 31.57 -35.03 12.00
N LYS A 3 32.28 -34.25 11.16
CA LYS A 3 32.05 -32.81 10.99
C LYS A 3 30.77 -32.61 10.22
N ALA A 4 29.76 -31.96 10.86
CA ALA A 4 28.57 -31.50 10.20
C ALA A 4 28.90 -30.26 9.35
N ARG A 5 28.63 -30.35 8.04
CA ARG A 5 28.70 -29.23 7.09
C ARG A 5 27.45 -28.38 7.26
N MET A 6 27.58 -27.19 7.85
CA MET A 6 26.56 -26.17 7.78
C MET A 6 26.42 -25.67 6.34
N ARG A 7 25.25 -25.87 5.74
CA ARG A 7 24.86 -25.21 4.49
C ARG A 7 24.46 -23.76 4.85
N LYS A 8 25.29 -22.82 4.44
CA LYS A 8 24.93 -21.40 4.43
C LYS A 8 23.88 -21.18 3.33
N TRP A 9 22.69 -20.84 3.70
CA TRP A 9 21.71 -20.28 2.78
C TRP A 9 22.11 -18.82 2.54
N ALA A 10 22.53 -18.53 1.32
CA ALA A 10 22.73 -17.16 0.87
C ALA A 10 21.35 -16.57 0.57
N VAL A 11 20.89 -15.67 1.42
CA VAL A 11 19.81 -14.75 1.09
C VAL A 11 20.40 -13.82 0.02
N ALA A 12 19.98 -14.00 -1.21
CA ALA A 12 20.28 -13.10 -2.30
C ALA A 12 19.45 -11.83 -2.10
N GLY A 13 19.96 -10.93 -1.26
CA GLY A 13 19.54 -9.54 -1.29
C GLY A 13 20.00 -8.93 -2.61
N THR A 14 19.11 -8.77 -3.56
CA THR A 14 19.34 -7.95 -4.74
C THR A 14 19.47 -6.50 -4.28
N ALA A 15 20.69 -6.08 -3.97
CA ALA A 15 21.04 -4.68 -3.92
C ALA A 15 20.90 -4.14 -5.34
N ALA A 16 19.78 -3.47 -5.62
CA ALA A 16 19.63 -2.65 -6.81
C ALA A 16 20.68 -1.54 -6.71
N LEU A 17 21.77 -1.70 -7.45
CA LEU A 17 22.77 -0.68 -7.65
C LEU A 17 22.07 0.47 -8.38
N LEU A 18 21.76 1.56 -7.66
CA LEU A 18 21.30 2.83 -8.22
C LEU A 18 22.41 3.38 -9.11
N MET A 19 22.41 3.00 -10.38
CA MET A 19 23.08 3.77 -11.42
C MET A 19 22.26 5.05 -11.58
N LEU A 20 22.69 6.12 -10.94
CA LEU A 20 22.32 7.49 -11.25
C LEU A 20 22.86 7.84 -12.64
N GLY A 21 22.28 7.22 -13.66
CA GLY A 21 22.37 7.74 -15.01
C GLY A 21 21.53 9.00 -15.05
N SER A 22 22.15 10.14 -15.32
CA SER A 22 21.46 11.37 -15.65
C SER A 22 20.45 11.08 -16.76
N VAL A 23 19.16 10.99 -16.40
CA VAL A 23 18.08 10.98 -17.38
C VAL A 23 18.05 12.38 -17.98
N THR A 24 18.78 12.57 -19.06
CA THR A 24 18.55 13.70 -19.92
C THR A 24 17.18 13.50 -20.54
N THR A 25 16.21 14.26 -20.07
CA THR A 25 14.89 14.37 -20.70
C THR A 25 15.06 15.07 -22.06
N ALA A 26 15.56 14.33 -23.04
CA ALA A 26 15.35 14.68 -24.43
C ALA A 26 13.90 14.26 -24.71
N TYR A 27 12.97 15.20 -24.67
CA TYR A 27 11.65 15.02 -25.30
C TYR A 27 11.89 14.78 -26.79
N ALA A 28 12.05 13.53 -27.17
CA ALA A 28 11.92 13.12 -28.57
C ALA A 28 10.50 13.50 -28.98
N LYS A 29 10.36 14.15 -30.14
CA LYS A 29 9.06 14.47 -30.71
C LYS A 29 8.31 13.15 -30.82
N GLU A 30 7.19 13.05 -30.11
CA GLU A 30 6.36 11.85 -29.99
C GLU A 30 6.03 11.36 -31.40
N ASN A 31 6.57 10.20 -31.79
CA ASN A 31 6.27 9.59 -33.07
C ASN A 31 5.19 8.53 -32.82
N LYS A 32 4.01 8.72 -33.40
CA LYS A 32 2.89 7.78 -33.26
C LYS A 32 3.27 6.34 -33.58
N GLU A 33 4.17 6.13 -34.54
CA GLU A 33 4.60 4.80 -34.95
C GLU A 33 5.31 4.03 -33.84
N ASP A 34 5.88 4.71 -32.85
CA ASP A 34 6.53 4.06 -31.70
C ASP A 34 5.53 3.25 -30.86
N TYR A 35 4.25 3.62 -30.86
CA TYR A 35 3.20 2.89 -30.13
C TYR A 35 2.85 1.55 -30.78
N ARG A 36 3.24 1.27 -32.04
CA ARG A 36 2.92 -0.01 -32.69
C ARG A 36 3.53 -1.22 -31.99
N THR A 37 4.65 -1.05 -31.32
CA THR A 37 5.32 -2.13 -30.57
C THR A 37 4.53 -2.60 -29.34
N VAL A 38 3.59 -1.78 -28.87
CA VAL A 38 2.71 -2.05 -27.71
C VAL A 38 1.24 -2.10 -28.11
N PHE A 39 0.95 -2.35 -29.40
CA PHE A 39 -0.40 -2.38 -29.92
C PHE A 39 -0.69 -3.65 -30.71
N ASP A 40 -1.84 -4.24 -30.45
CA ASP A 40 -2.48 -5.32 -31.21
C ASP A 40 -3.95 -4.95 -31.41
N ALA A 41 -4.40 -4.90 -32.66
CA ALA A 41 -5.73 -4.41 -32.98
C ALA A 41 -6.85 -5.32 -32.46
N GLN A 42 -6.65 -6.65 -32.51
CA GLN A 42 -7.63 -7.61 -32.01
C GLN A 42 -7.73 -7.53 -30.49
N TYR A 43 -6.58 -7.54 -29.80
CA TYR A 43 -6.53 -7.37 -28.34
C TYR A 43 -7.22 -6.07 -27.91
N TYR A 44 -6.90 -4.96 -28.57
CA TYR A 44 -7.44 -3.64 -28.23
C TYR A 44 -8.95 -3.57 -28.44
N TYR A 45 -9.44 -4.15 -29.54
CA TYR A 45 -10.88 -4.26 -29.83
C TYR A 45 -11.60 -5.07 -28.75
N ASP A 46 -11.08 -6.26 -28.41
CA ASP A 46 -11.72 -7.18 -27.46
C ASP A 46 -11.78 -6.61 -26.03
N HIS A 47 -10.79 -5.78 -25.65
CA HIS A 47 -10.67 -5.22 -24.31
C HIS A 47 -11.27 -3.80 -24.15
N ASN A 48 -11.87 -3.24 -25.19
CA ASN A 48 -12.48 -1.92 -25.15
C ASN A 48 -13.89 -1.96 -25.80
N PRO A 49 -14.93 -2.41 -25.05
CA PRO A 49 -16.28 -2.56 -25.61
C PRO A 49 -16.88 -1.27 -26.16
N ASP A 50 -16.51 -0.11 -25.63
CA ASP A 50 -16.91 1.21 -26.10
C ASP A 50 -16.41 1.53 -27.52
N LEU A 51 -15.31 0.90 -27.94
CA LEU A 51 -14.77 1.07 -29.30
C LEU A 51 -15.37 0.07 -30.28
N GLN A 52 -15.95 -1.01 -29.81
CA GLN A 52 -16.61 -2.01 -30.67
C GLN A 52 -17.79 -1.38 -31.41
N GLU A 53 -18.53 -0.54 -30.72
CA GLU A 53 -19.69 0.17 -31.28
C GLU A 53 -19.28 1.39 -32.12
N SER A 54 -18.27 2.14 -31.67
CA SER A 54 -17.91 3.44 -32.25
C SER A 54 -16.90 3.36 -33.39
N ILE A 55 -15.98 2.38 -33.39
CA ILE A 55 -14.92 2.19 -34.40
C ILE A 55 -15.09 0.89 -35.18
N GLY A 56 -15.57 -0.16 -34.50
CA GLY A 56 -15.61 -1.50 -35.07
C GLY A 56 -14.22 -2.12 -35.22
N MET A 57 -14.14 -3.28 -35.88
CA MET A 57 -12.86 -3.95 -36.12
C MET A 57 -12.15 -3.35 -37.35
N ASN A 58 -11.67 -2.12 -37.21
CA ASN A 58 -10.79 -1.44 -38.14
C ASN A 58 -9.42 -1.25 -37.51
N PRO A 59 -8.38 -2.06 -37.88
CA PRO A 59 -7.08 -2.05 -37.22
C PRO A 59 -6.39 -0.69 -37.22
N GLU A 60 -6.48 0.06 -38.31
CA GLU A 60 -5.82 1.36 -38.41
C GLU A 60 -6.55 2.44 -37.58
N ALA A 61 -7.87 2.44 -37.61
CA ALA A 61 -8.65 3.37 -36.80
C ALA A 61 -8.52 3.08 -35.29
N LEU A 62 -8.42 1.81 -34.89
CA LEU A 62 -8.12 1.39 -33.51
C LEU A 62 -6.72 1.82 -33.09
N PHE A 63 -5.72 1.69 -33.97
CA PHE A 63 -4.38 2.18 -33.73
C PHE A 63 -4.33 3.71 -33.57
N GLU A 64 -4.97 4.43 -34.46
CA GLU A 64 -5.07 5.91 -34.38
C GLU A 64 -5.73 6.35 -33.09
N HIS A 65 -6.78 5.64 -32.65
CA HIS A 65 -7.41 5.90 -31.36
C HIS A 65 -6.43 5.64 -30.22
N PHE A 66 -5.74 4.47 -30.21
CA PHE A 66 -4.78 4.12 -29.14
C PHE A 66 -3.67 5.16 -29.04
N ALA A 67 -3.02 5.50 -30.13
CA ALA A 67 -1.90 6.44 -30.15
C ALA A 67 -2.32 7.89 -29.82
N SER A 68 -3.54 8.30 -30.18
CA SER A 68 -4.00 9.68 -29.95
C SER A 68 -4.71 9.89 -28.60
N ALA A 69 -5.39 8.88 -28.08
CA ALA A 69 -6.21 8.97 -26.87
C ALA A 69 -5.96 7.80 -25.89
N GLY A 70 -6.01 6.56 -26.34
CA GLY A 70 -6.03 5.37 -25.51
C GLY A 70 -4.82 5.25 -24.57
N ALA A 71 -3.60 5.56 -25.04
CA ALA A 71 -2.40 5.56 -24.20
C ALA A 71 -2.48 6.60 -23.08
N ARG A 72 -3.06 7.78 -23.34
CA ARG A 72 -3.30 8.83 -22.33
C ARG A 72 -4.43 8.48 -21.36
N GLU A 73 -5.39 7.68 -21.81
CA GLU A 73 -6.47 7.13 -20.98
C GLU A 73 -6.01 5.95 -20.12
N GLY A 74 -4.80 5.44 -20.35
CA GLY A 74 -4.24 4.31 -19.62
C GLY A 74 -4.73 2.96 -20.11
N ARG A 75 -5.25 2.88 -21.34
CA ARG A 75 -5.66 1.62 -21.95
C ARG A 75 -4.42 0.79 -22.33
N SER A 76 -4.51 -0.52 -22.17
CA SER A 76 -3.48 -1.45 -22.66
C SER A 76 -3.72 -1.74 -24.15
N GLY A 77 -2.69 -1.57 -24.96
CA GLY A 77 -2.77 -1.79 -26.41
C GLY A 77 -2.57 -3.24 -26.83
N ASN A 78 -1.89 -4.07 -26.01
CA ASN A 78 -1.66 -5.50 -26.27
C ASN A 78 -1.53 -6.30 -24.97
N ALA A 79 -1.36 -7.62 -25.07
CA ALA A 79 -1.23 -8.52 -23.93
C ALA A 79 0.15 -8.48 -23.24
N GLU A 80 1.17 -7.90 -23.87
CA GLU A 80 2.54 -7.87 -23.33
C GLU A 80 2.81 -6.66 -22.44
N PHE A 81 1.90 -5.69 -22.43
CA PHE A 81 2.05 -4.44 -21.68
C PHE A 81 0.79 -4.07 -20.92
N ASN A 82 0.89 -4.03 -19.58
CA ASN A 82 -0.13 -3.48 -18.72
C ASN A 82 0.40 -2.22 -18.05
N LEU A 83 -0.18 -1.07 -18.33
CA LEU A 83 0.30 0.22 -17.85
C LEU A 83 0.38 0.28 -16.32
N LYS A 84 -0.66 -0.19 -15.61
CA LYS A 84 -0.69 -0.16 -14.13
C LYS A 84 0.41 -1.04 -13.55
N ALA A 85 0.60 -2.23 -14.10
CA ALA A 85 1.68 -3.12 -13.69
C ALA A 85 3.06 -2.51 -14.00
N TYR A 86 3.21 -1.85 -15.15
CA TYR A 86 4.46 -1.20 -15.53
C TYR A 86 4.84 -0.06 -14.57
N ILE A 87 3.88 0.78 -14.20
CA ILE A 87 4.08 1.85 -13.20
C ILE A 87 4.46 1.25 -11.85
N TYR A 88 3.75 0.21 -11.41
CA TYR A 88 4.01 -0.46 -10.14
C TYR A 88 5.41 -1.08 -10.07
N ASN A 89 5.80 -1.81 -11.13
CA ASN A 89 7.07 -2.53 -11.17
C ASN A 89 8.29 -1.63 -11.42
N ASN A 90 8.07 -0.38 -11.88
CA ASN A 90 9.14 0.55 -12.25
C ASN A 90 8.96 1.91 -11.54
N PRO A 91 9.11 1.98 -10.21
CA PRO A 91 8.85 3.19 -9.43
C PRO A 91 9.79 4.36 -9.76
N ASP A 92 10.96 4.10 -10.35
CA ASP A 92 11.89 5.11 -10.87
C ASP A 92 11.24 5.94 -11.99
N LEU A 93 10.46 5.31 -12.87
CA LEU A 93 9.76 5.99 -13.95
C LEU A 93 8.64 6.88 -13.42
N PHE A 94 8.04 6.51 -12.28
CA PHE A 94 7.01 7.34 -11.68
C PHE A 94 7.54 8.72 -11.28
N LEU A 95 8.80 8.80 -10.88
CA LEU A 95 9.45 10.07 -10.57
C LEU A 95 9.63 10.95 -11.81
N ALA A 96 9.86 10.33 -12.97
CA ALA A 96 10.05 11.03 -14.24
C ALA A 96 8.73 11.47 -14.88
N TYR A 97 7.77 10.55 -14.99
CA TYR A 97 6.57 10.73 -15.81
C TYR A 97 5.31 11.10 -15.03
N LYS A 98 5.27 10.83 -13.71
CA LYS A 98 4.15 11.18 -12.81
C LYS A 98 2.79 10.70 -13.37
N LYS A 99 1.90 11.64 -13.76
CA LYS A 99 0.56 11.35 -14.31
C LYS A 99 0.51 11.30 -15.83
N ASN A 100 1.64 11.45 -16.50
CA ASN A 100 1.68 11.42 -17.97
C ASN A 100 1.72 9.97 -18.47
N LEU A 101 0.56 9.36 -18.63
CA LEU A 101 0.41 7.93 -18.88
C LEU A 101 0.99 7.50 -20.23
N SER A 102 0.91 8.37 -21.25
CA SER A 102 1.49 8.08 -22.58
C SER A 102 3.01 7.90 -22.52
N ASP A 103 3.71 8.63 -21.64
CA ASP A 103 5.17 8.53 -21.50
C ASP A 103 5.62 7.14 -21.02
N TYR A 104 4.82 6.45 -20.19
CA TYR A 104 5.13 5.08 -19.79
C TYR A 104 4.99 4.09 -20.95
N CYS A 105 3.92 4.24 -21.75
CA CYS A 105 3.72 3.42 -22.94
C CYS A 105 4.89 3.63 -23.91
N LEU A 106 5.24 4.88 -24.19
CA LEU A 106 6.33 5.25 -25.10
C LEU A 106 7.68 4.77 -24.58
N HIS A 107 7.94 4.93 -23.27
CA HIS A 107 9.16 4.42 -22.66
C HIS A 107 9.29 2.90 -22.83
N TYR A 108 8.22 2.14 -22.53
CA TYR A 108 8.26 0.70 -22.71
C TYR A 108 8.47 0.32 -24.18
N ALA A 109 7.76 0.98 -25.09
CA ALA A 109 7.86 0.73 -26.53
C ALA A 109 9.27 0.97 -27.10
N THR A 110 9.96 2.00 -26.64
CA THR A 110 11.23 2.46 -27.21
C THR A 110 12.47 1.99 -26.45
N ILE A 111 12.37 1.82 -25.14
CA ILE A 111 13.51 1.57 -24.25
C ILE A 111 13.25 0.41 -23.32
N GLY A 112 12.15 0.44 -22.56
CA GLY A 112 11.90 -0.44 -21.42
C GLY A 112 11.82 -1.93 -21.80
N LYS A 113 11.30 -2.26 -22.98
CA LYS A 113 11.30 -3.65 -23.49
C LYS A 113 12.72 -4.17 -23.71
N GLN A 114 13.63 -3.33 -24.19
CA GLN A 114 15.04 -3.67 -24.40
C GLN A 114 15.82 -3.76 -23.09
N GLU A 115 15.43 -2.95 -22.10
CA GLU A 115 16.00 -3.01 -20.75
C GLU A 115 15.48 -4.23 -19.94
N GLY A 116 14.53 -5.00 -20.47
CA GLY A 116 13.90 -6.13 -19.78
C GLY A 116 13.02 -5.70 -18.59
N ARG A 117 12.45 -4.49 -18.64
CA ARG A 117 11.57 -4.00 -17.57
C ARG A 117 10.29 -4.78 -17.50
N VAL A 118 9.87 -5.08 -16.28
CA VAL A 118 8.66 -5.86 -16.02
C VAL A 118 7.42 -5.01 -16.32
N ALA A 119 6.65 -5.44 -17.30
CA ALA A 119 5.48 -4.73 -17.82
C ALA A 119 4.15 -5.44 -17.56
N LEU A 120 4.18 -6.65 -17.02
CA LEU A 120 3.01 -7.42 -16.65
C LEU A 120 2.93 -7.61 -15.15
N ARG A 121 1.73 -7.91 -14.68
CA ARG A 121 1.49 -8.28 -13.29
C ARG A 121 2.22 -9.59 -12.99
N GLN A 122 2.99 -9.59 -11.90
CA GLN A 122 3.64 -10.80 -11.41
C GLN A 122 2.68 -11.57 -10.50
N GLU A 123 2.78 -12.89 -10.46
CA GLU A 123 1.95 -13.74 -9.57
C GLU A 123 2.11 -13.33 -8.10
N GLU A 124 3.33 -13.01 -7.68
CA GLU A 124 3.65 -12.57 -6.32
C GLU A 124 3.00 -11.22 -5.95
N GLN A 125 2.59 -10.43 -6.93
CA GLN A 125 1.89 -9.17 -6.71
C GLN A 125 0.47 -9.39 -6.18
N GLY A 126 -0.16 -10.54 -6.47
CA GLY A 126 -1.52 -10.89 -6.05
C GLY A 126 -2.53 -9.79 -6.41
N ASN A 127 -3.30 -9.33 -5.44
CA ASN A 127 -4.31 -8.26 -5.62
C ASN A 127 -3.76 -6.84 -5.43
N ILE A 128 -2.45 -6.66 -5.16
CA ILE A 128 -1.84 -5.34 -4.92
C ILE A 128 -1.90 -4.49 -6.19
N ILE A 129 -2.40 -3.25 -6.05
CA ILE A 129 -2.51 -2.26 -7.12
C ILE A 129 -1.60 -1.05 -6.91
N GLY A 130 -1.14 -0.82 -5.68
CA GLY A 130 -0.18 0.21 -5.33
C GLY A 130 0.45 -0.08 -3.98
N SER A 131 1.75 0.18 -3.83
CA SER A 131 2.46 0.01 -2.56
C SER A 131 3.64 0.97 -2.51
N TRP A 132 3.83 1.63 -1.37
CA TRP A 132 4.95 2.54 -1.18
C TRP A 132 5.52 2.42 0.23
N THR A 133 6.85 2.54 0.34
CA THR A 133 7.54 2.50 1.63
C THR A 133 8.30 3.80 1.85
N THR A 134 8.19 4.34 3.07
CA THR A 134 9.00 5.45 3.56
C THR A 134 9.65 5.07 4.88
N TYR A 135 10.77 5.71 5.23
CA TYR A 135 11.54 5.35 6.41
C TYR A 135 11.47 6.46 7.46
N TYR A 136 11.48 6.06 8.73
CA TYR A 136 11.48 6.96 9.88
C TYR A 136 12.36 6.40 11.00
N ASP A 137 12.82 7.27 11.88
CA ASP A 137 13.58 6.89 13.06
C ASP A 137 12.61 6.40 14.14
N GLU A 138 12.71 5.13 14.52
CA GLU A 138 11.86 4.50 15.56
C GLU A 138 12.19 4.96 16.98
N THR A 139 13.34 5.55 17.19
CA THR A 139 13.85 5.92 18.53
C THR A 139 13.28 7.24 19.05
N ILE A 140 12.61 8.00 18.20
CA ILE A 140 12.07 9.32 18.57
C ILE A 140 10.54 9.30 18.71
N PRO A 141 9.94 10.19 19.53
CA PRO A 141 8.48 10.21 19.80
C PRO A 141 7.61 10.29 18.55
N ARG A 142 8.14 10.85 17.45
CA ARG A 142 7.46 10.90 16.16
C ARG A 142 7.02 9.54 15.66
N ALA A 143 7.77 8.48 15.95
CA ALA A 143 7.48 7.11 15.56
C ALA A 143 6.14 6.62 16.13
N ILE A 144 5.78 7.02 17.36
CA ILE A 144 4.50 6.67 17.98
C ILE A 144 3.35 7.20 17.13
N ASN A 145 3.40 8.46 16.70
CA ASN A 145 2.36 9.07 15.87
C ASN A 145 2.28 8.44 14.48
N VAL A 146 3.41 8.06 13.89
CA VAL A 146 3.45 7.36 12.58
C VAL A 146 2.76 6.00 12.70
N ARG A 147 3.15 5.20 13.68
CA ARG A 147 2.55 3.87 13.92
C ARG A 147 1.05 3.97 14.19
N LEU A 148 0.64 4.87 15.07
CA LEU A 148 -0.76 5.04 15.43
C LEU A 148 -1.62 5.47 14.24
N ALA A 149 -1.17 6.44 13.45
CA ALA A 149 -1.91 6.88 12.25
C ALA A 149 -1.97 5.78 11.18
N ALA A 150 -0.88 5.01 10.99
CA ALA A 150 -0.85 3.88 10.08
C ALA A 150 -1.84 2.79 10.53
N GLN A 151 -1.82 2.43 11.80
CA GLN A 151 -2.74 1.44 12.39
C GLN A 151 -4.22 1.81 12.14
N ARG A 152 -4.58 3.08 12.30
CA ARG A 152 -5.98 3.55 12.16
C ARG A 152 -6.53 3.48 10.74
N ILE A 153 -5.69 3.40 9.74
CA ILE A 153 -6.10 3.19 8.36
C ILE A 153 -5.87 1.75 7.88
N ASN A 154 -5.19 0.92 8.70
CA ASN A 154 -4.92 -0.47 8.36
C ASN A 154 -6.21 -1.28 8.27
N GLY A 155 -6.30 -2.12 7.23
CA GLY A 155 -7.46 -2.99 7.01
C GLY A 155 -8.69 -2.28 6.44
N LYS A 156 -8.68 -0.95 6.28
CA LYS A 156 -9.83 -0.20 5.80
C LYS A 156 -10.23 -0.61 4.39
N ILE A 157 -11.48 -1.03 4.23
CA ILE A 157 -12.06 -1.44 2.94
C ILE A 157 -12.92 -0.29 2.43
N LEU A 158 -12.80 0.01 1.14
CA LEU A 158 -13.63 1.00 0.45
C LEU A 158 -14.38 0.31 -0.69
N GLN A 159 -15.70 0.41 -0.68
CA GLN A 159 -16.55 -0.06 -1.76
C GLN A 159 -16.38 0.82 -3.02
N PRO A 160 -16.76 0.35 -4.23
CA PRO A 160 -16.76 1.18 -5.43
C PRO A 160 -17.46 2.52 -5.22
N GLY A 161 -16.77 3.62 -5.52
CA GLY A 161 -17.27 4.99 -5.32
C GLY A 161 -17.22 5.52 -3.88
N GLU A 162 -16.90 4.68 -2.88
CA GLU A 162 -16.81 5.12 -1.49
C GLU A 162 -15.65 6.09 -1.28
N ARG A 163 -15.90 7.13 -0.49
CA ARG A 163 -14.93 8.20 -0.19
C ARG A 163 -14.26 7.98 1.15
N MET A 164 -12.99 8.35 1.23
CA MET A 164 -12.21 8.36 2.46
C MET A 164 -11.62 9.76 2.69
N SER A 165 -11.75 10.24 3.94
CA SER A 165 -10.95 11.30 4.55
C SER A 165 -9.86 10.65 5.39
N PHE A 166 -8.60 10.94 5.09
CA PHE A 166 -7.49 10.46 5.91
C PHE A 166 -7.55 11.08 7.31
N SER A 167 -7.82 12.39 7.37
CA SER A 167 -7.88 13.14 8.63
C SER A 167 -8.93 12.58 9.59
N ASP A 168 -10.15 12.27 9.08
CA ASP A 168 -11.21 11.69 9.89
C ASP A 168 -10.88 10.26 10.32
N SER A 169 -10.27 9.48 9.41
CA SER A 169 -9.91 8.07 9.69
C SER A 169 -8.90 7.92 10.82
N ILE A 170 -8.04 8.90 11.02
CA ILE A 170 -7.01 8.84 12.07
C ILE A 170 -7.43 9.53 13.38
N MET A 171 -8.66 9.98 13.52
CA MET A 171 -9.24 10.67 14.69
C MET A 171 -8.52 11.98 15.04
N SER A 172 -9.07 12.75 16.01
CA SER A 172 -8.45 13.98 16.51
C SER A 172 -7.09 13.74 17.14
N ARG A 173 -6.12 14.62 16.87
CA ARG A 173 -4.71 14.53 17.32
C ARG A 173 -4.60 15.03 18.74
N THR A 174 -5.04 14.23 19.70
CA THR A 174 -5.01 14.55 21.14
C THR A 174 -4.22 13.49 21.90
N VAL A 175 -3.76 13.86 23.09
CA VAL A 175 -3.11 12.90 24.01
C VAL A 175 -4.08 11.78 24.39
N ALA A 176 -5.36 12.11 24.60
CA ALA A 176 -6.39 11.12 24.91
C ALA A 176 -6.56 10.06 23.79
N ASN A 177 -6.27 10.43 22.55
CA ASN A 177 -6.26 9.52 21.40
C ASN A 177 -4.87 8.87 21.15
N GLY A 178 -3.95 8.93 22.11
CA GLY A 178 -2.63 8.29 22.03
C GLY A 178 -1.57 9.07 21.27
N TYR A 179 -1.87 10.27 20.75
CA TYR A 179 -0.87 11.06 20.05
C TYR A 179 0.05 11.79 21.01
N VAL A 180 1.32 11.89 20.65
CA VAL A 180 2.35 12.56 21.45
C VAL A 180 2.89 13.81 20.75
N SER A 181 3.51 14.70 21.55
CA SER A 181 4.22 15.85 21.00
C SER A 181 5.50 15.41 20.30
N ALA A 182 5.68 15.84 19.06
CA ALA A 182 6.83 15.50 18.23
C ALA A 182 7.17 16.65 17.28
N PRO A 183 8.36 16.62 16.61
CA PRO A 183 8.74 17.65 15.67
C PRO A 183 7.76 17.81 14.52
N LEU A 184 7.42 19.06 14.22
CA LEU A 184 6.69 19.52 13.03
C LEU A 184 7.66 20.18 12.06
N ILE A 185 7.19 20.61 10.89
CA ILE A 185 7.98 21.45 9.96
C ILE A 185 8.41 22.77 10.64
N LYS A 186 7.58 23.28 11.57
CA LYS A 186 7.91 24.43 12.42
C LYS A 186 7.58 24.09 13.88
N GLY A 187 8.62 23.93 14.72
CA GLY A 187 8.46 23.67 16.15
C GLY A 187 8.03 22.25 16.49
N TYR A 188 7.28 22.12 17.58
CA TYR A 188 6.76 20.86 18.13
C TYR A 188 5.25 20.95 18.31
N GLY A 189 4.58 19.83 18.16
CA GLY A 189 3.12 19.72 18.39
C GLY A 189 2.64 18.28 18.45
N ILE A 190 1.45 18.08 18.98
CA ILE A 190 0.81 16.76 19.05
C ILE A 190 0.54 16.28 17.62
N GLY A 191 0.92 15.02 17.34
CA GLY A 191 0.73 14.42 16.03
C GLY A 191 1.85 14.69 15.02
N GLY A 192 3.00 15.25 15.45
CA GLY A 192 4.17 15.38 14.56
C GLY A 192 4.56 14.02 13.95
N GLY A 193 4.66 13.95 12.61
CA GLY A 193 4.97 12.71 11.88
C GLY A 193 3.81 12.16 11.05
N ILE A 194 2.57 12.48 11.37
CA ILE A 194 1.37 11.93 10.71
C ILE A 194 1.36 12.20 9.18
N CYS A 195 1.84 13.36 8.74
CA CYS A 195 1.95 13.67 7.31
C CYS A 195 2.84 12.69 6.52
N GLN A 196 3.70 11.92 7.19
CA GLN A 196 4.43 10.84 6.53
C GLN A 196 3.48 9.71 6.12
N VAL A 197 2.49 9.38 6.96
CA VAL A 197 1.51 8.33 6.65
C VAL A 197 0.60 8.75 5.49
N SER A 198 0.05 9.97 5.53
CA SER A 198 -0.76 10.49 4.42
C SER A 198 0.03 10.60 3.11
N SER A 199 1.30 10.98 3.18
CA SER A 199 2.17 11.05 2.01
C SER A 199 2.50 9.67 1.45
N THR A 200 2.78 8.68 2.31
CA THR A 200 3.05 7.31 1.87
C THR A 200 1.79 6.69 1.23
N LEU A 201 0.61 6.93 1.81
CA LEU A 201 -0.66 6.53 1.22
C LEU A 201 -0.87 7.21 -0.15
N TYR A 202 -0.62 8.51 -0.26
CA TYR A 202 -0.75 9.23 -1.52
C TYR A 202 0.20 8.70 -2.60
N ALA A 203 1.43 8.35 -2.24
CA ALA A 203 2.39 7.72 -3.16
C ALA A 203 1.89 6.35 -3.66
N ALA A 204 1.33 5.52 -2.77
CA ALA A 204 0.69 4.24 -3.15
C ALA A 204 -0.54 4.47 -4.04
N MET A 205 -1.37 5.49 -3.75
CA MET A 205 -2.50 5.89 -4.61
C MET A 205 -2.05 6.30 -6.01
N CYS A 206 -0.95 7.02 -6.11
CA CYS A 206 -0.39 7.44 -7.39
C CYS A 206 0.03 6.24 -8.25
N GLN A 207 0.68 5.22 -7.66
CA GLN A 207 0.98 3.96 -8.35
C GLN A 207 -0.28 3.22 -8.79
N ALA A 208 -1.32 3.24 -7.95
CA ALA A 208 -2.62 2.65 -8.26
C ALA A 208 -3.43 3.48 -9.29
N LEU A 209 -2.94 4.63 -9.73
CA LEU A 209 -3.65 5.61 -10.57
C LEU A 209 -4.99 6.08 -9.95
N MET A 210 -5.02 6.18 -8.63
CA MET A 210 -6.17 6.71 -7.90
C MET A 210 -6.07 8.24 -7.79
N PRO A 211 -7.06 8.99 -8.29
CA PRO A 211 -7.06 10.45 -8.17
C PRO A 211 -7.38 10.88 -6.74
N ALA A 212 -6.69 11.89 -6.24
CA ALA A 212 -7.09 12.57 -5.02
C ALA A 212 -8.20 13.57 -5.31
N ILE A 213 -9.22 13.63 -4.43
CA ILE A 213 -10.26 14.66 -4.42
C ILE A 213 -9.70 15.92 -3.75
N GLU A 214 -8.95 15.74 -2.66
CA GLU A 214 -8.25 16.81 -1.95
C GLU A 214 -6.83 16.34 -1.63
N ARG A 215 -5.84 17.17 -1.93
CA ARG A 215 -4.43 16.92 -1.62
C ARG A 215 -3.66 18.23 -1.59
N HIS A 216 -2.87 18.43 -0.58
CA HIS A 216 -2.03 19.61 -0.39
C HIS A 216 -0.54 19.23 -0.32
N PRO A 217 0.33 19.86 -1.11
CA PRO A 217 1.79 19.66 -0.97
C PRO A 217 2.31 20.34 0.30
N HIS A 218 3.42 19.82 0.83
CA HIS A 218 4.13 20.52 1.90
C HIS A 218 4.70 21.85 1.40
N SER A 219 4.72 22.85 2.26
CA SER A 219 5.29 24.16 1.96
C SER A 219 6.82 24.15 1.81
N LYS A 220 7.46 23.07 2.24
CA LYS A 220 8.92 22.83 2.11
C LYS A 220 9.14 21.37 1.66
N PRO A 221 10.22 21.10 0.92
CA PRO A 221 10.62 19.74 0.57
C PRO A 221 10.74 18.88 1.82
N ILE A 222 10.24 17.64 1.72
CA ILE A 222 10.39 16.59 2.74
C ILE A 222 11.49 15.61 2.28
N SER A 223 12.15 14.95 3.23
CA SER A 223 13.30 14.07 2.93
C SER A 223 12.93 12.62 2.67
N TYR A 224 11.73 12.18 3.09
CA TYR A 224 11.31 10.78 3.04
C TYR A 224 10.56 10.41 1.76
N LEU A 225 10.25 11.39 0.88
CA LEU A 225 9.58 11.17 -0.41
C LEU A 225 10.06 12.13 -1.46
N PRO A 226 10.04 11.73 -2.75
CA PRO A 226 10.28 12.63 -3.86
C PRO A 226 9.25 13.76 -3.95
N VAL A 227 9.68 14.90 -4.47
CA VAL A 227 8.80 16.06 -4.65
C VAL A 227 7.60 15.73 -5.52
N GLY A 228 6.42 16.08 -5.03
CA GLY A 228 5.15 15.85 -5.73
C GLY A 228 4.40 14.56 -5.33
N LEU A 229 5.03 13.68 -4.53
CA LEU A 229 4.39 12.48 -3.96
C LEU A 229 3.92 12.67 -2.52
N ASP A 230 4.05 13.87 -1.99
CA ASP A 230 3.68 14.20 -0.62
C ASP A 230 2.23 14.66 -0.49
N ALA A 231 1.65 14.46 0.67
CA ALA A 231 0.33 14.98 1.05
C ALA A 231 0.40 15.48 2.50
N THR A 232 0.34 16.80 2.68
CA THR A 232 0.25 17.39 4.02
C THR A 232 -1.17 17.42 4.51
N ILE A 233 -1.35 17.22 5.80
CA ILE A 233 -2.64 17.34 6.48
C ILE A 233 -2.53 18.29 7.67
N SER A 234 -3.64 18.94 7.99
CA SER A 234 -3.78 19.77 9.18
C SER A 234 -5.23 19.70 9.64
N GLU A 235 -5.46 19.23 10.86
CA GLU A 235 -6.80 19.00 11.41
C GLU A 235 -7.72 20.21 11.23
N GLY A 236 -8.85 19.99 10.60
CA GLY A 236 -9.84 21.02 10.31
C GLY A 236 -9.52 21.95 9.13
N TYR A 237 -8.35 21.85 8.50
CA TYR A 237 -7.92 22.75 7.43
C TYR A 237 -7.45 22.07 6.15
N LEU A 238 -6.61 21.04 6.25
CA LEU A 238 -6.01 20.36 5.10
C LEU A 238 -6.16 18.85 5.27
N ASP A 239 -6.53 18.17 4.20
CA ASP A 239 -6.75 16.72 4.22
C ASP A 239 -6.21 16.05 2.95
N LEU A 240 -6.11 14.72 3.02
CA LEU A 240 -6.01 13.84 1.87
C LEU A 240 -7.35 13.12 1.74
N LYS A 241 -8.14 13.49 0.71
CA LYS A 241 -9.41 12.83 0.41
C LYS A 241 -9.36 12.19 -0.96
N PHE A 242 -9.96 11.02 -1.07
CA PHE A 242 -10.06 10.28 -2.32
C PHE A 242 -11.29 9.37 -2.31
N ALA A 243 -11.56 8.74 -3.44
CA ALA A 243 -12.59 7.72 -3.55
C ALA A 243 -12.01 6.48 -4.21
N ASN A 244 -12.59 5.32 -3.93
CA ASN A 244 -12.33 4.14 -4.71
C ASN A 244 -12.92 4.34 -6.12
N ASN A 245 -12.07 4.53 -7.12
CA ASN A 245 -12.43 4.74 -8.52
C ASN A 245 -12.42 3.45 -9.36
N PHE A 246 -12.34 2.29 -8.70
CA PHE A 246 -12.44 0.97 -9.33
C PHE A 246 -13.86 0.42 -9.22
N ASP A 247 -14.16 -0.57 -10.03
CA ASP A 247 -15.41 -1.35 -10.01
C ASP A 247 -15.43 -2.48 -8.96
N LYS A 248 -14.34 -2.61 -8.21
CA LYS A 248 -14.15 -3.61 -7.14
C LYS A 248 -13.82 -2.93 -5.83
N PRO A 249 -14.16 -3.54 -4.68
CA PRO A 249 -13.68 -3.07 -3.39
C PRO A 249 -12.16 -3.06 -3.33
N ILE A 250 -11.59 -2.08 -2.64
CA ILE A 250 -10.16 -2.02 -2.34
C ILE A 250 -9.94 -2.07 -0.83
N GLN A 251 -8.77 -2.55 -0.43
CA GLN A 251 -8.33 -2.57 0.95
C GLN A 251 -7.01 -1.82 1.09
N ILE A 252 -6.89 -1.03 2.16
CA ILE A 252 -5.66 -0.35 2.55
C ILE A 252 -4.99 -1.15 3.66
N LEU A 253 -3.77 -1.58 3.43
CA LEU A 253 -2.95 -2.27 4.42
C LEU A 253 -1.74 -1.41 4.79
N THR A 254 -1.31 -1.49 6.04
CA THR A 254 -0.12 -0.78 6.51
C THR A 254 0.78 -1.70 7.32
N SER A 255 2.09 -1.46 7.21
CA SER A 255 3.12 -2.10 8.03
C SER A 255 4.09 -1.04 8.54
N THR A 256 4.52 -1.18 9.80
CA THR A 256 5.46 -0.24 10.45
C THR A 256 6.56 -1.03 11.17
N ILE A 257 7.35 -1.79 10.42
CA ILE A 257 8.38 -2.69 10.92
C ILE A 257 9.76 -2.07 10.70
N ASN A 258 10.60 -2.06 11.74
CA ASN A 258 12.01 -1.62 11.66
C ASN A 258 12.19 -0.22 11.03
N GLY A 259 11.35 0.73 11.41
CA GLY A 259 11.41 2.10 10.89
C GLY A 259 10.95 2.25 9.44
N ALA A 260 10.42 1.20 8.84
CA ALA A 260 9.82 1.22 7.51
C ALA A 260 8.30 1.29 7.61
N LEU A 261 7.71 2.40 7.15
CA LEU A 261 6.27 2.54 6.94
C LEU A 261 5.94 2.12 5.50
N THR A 262 5.23 1.02 5.33
CA THR A 262 4.68 0.60 4.05
C THR A 262 3.17 0.78 4.04
N VAL A 263 2.64 1.39 2.99
CA VAL A 263 1.20 1.44 2.71
C VAL A 263 0.95 0.71 1.41
N THR A 264 0.05 -0.27 1.45
CA THR A 264 -0.34 -1.09 0.30
C THR A 264 -1.83 -0.90 0.03
N ILE A 265 -2.19 -0.75 -1.23
CA ILE A 265 -3.57 -0.75 -1.70
C ILE A 265 -3.74 -1.99 -2.58
N GLN A 266 -4.74 -2.78 -2.28
CA GLN A 266 -5.03 -4.00 -3.03
C GLN A 266 -6.52 -4.10 -3.36
N PHE A 267 -6.89 -4.89 -4.37
CA PHE A 267 -8.27 -5.31 -4.53
C PHE A 267 -8.64 -6.23 -3.38
N PHE A 268 -9.80 -5.96 -2.78
CA PHE A 268 -10.39 -6.82 -1.77
C PHE A 268 -11.32 -7.81 -2.47
N ASP A 269 -11.02 -9.09 -2.39
CA ASP A 269 -11.75 -10.18 -3.04
C ASP A 269 -12.76 -10.87 -2.11
N GLY A 270 -12.98 -10.29 -0.91
CA GLY A 270 -13.83 -10.90 0.11
C GLY A 270 -13.12 -11.99 0.92
N SER A 271 -11.92 -12.42 0.52
CA SER A 271 -11.03 -13.08 1.46
C SER A 271 -10.59 -12.00 2.45
N GLU A 272 -10.81 -12.22 3.73
CA GLU A 272 -10.10 -11.43 4.74
C GLU A 272 -8.63 -11.47 4.32
N SER A 273 -7.95 -10.31 4.34
CA SER A 273 -6.49 -10.29 4.21
C SER A 273 -6.02 -11.47 5.04
N VAL A 274 -5.16 -12.32 4.47
CA VAL A 274 -4.61 -13.44 5.25
C VAL A 274 -3.86 -12.76 6.39
N ALA A 275 -4.61 -12.41 7.43
CA ALA A 275 -4.06 -11.99 8.69
C ALA A 275 -3.16 -13.17 9.04
N ILE A 276 -1.85 -12.90 9.13
CA ILE A 276 -0.89 -13.93 9.48
C ILE A 276 -1.46 -14.59 10.72
N VAL A 277 -1.83 -15.85 10.61
CA VAL A 277 -2.28 -16.62 11.76
C VAL A 277 -1.01 -17.03 12.48
N GLU A 278 -0.86 -16.54 13.69
CA GLU A 278 0.28 -16.91 14.53
C GLU A 278 0.03 -18.31 15.10
N THR A 279 0.84 -19.27 14.69
CA THR A 279 0.74 -20.68 15.11
C THR A 279 2.01 -21.19 15.79
N THR A 280 3.08 -20.40 15.83
CA THR A 280 4.41 -20.86 16.28
C THR A 280 4.88 -20.23 17.59
N GLY A 281 4.15 -19.27 18.13
CA GLY A 281 4.47 -18.58 19.37
C GLY A 281 3.82 -19.25 20.59
N ASN A 282 3.96 -18.60 21.74
CA ASN A 282 3.42 -19.08 23.01
C ASN A 282 2.69 -17.97 23.74
N TRP A 283 1.57 -18.30 24.36
CA TRP A 283 0.90 -17.44 25.32
C TRP A 283 1.70 -17.38 26.63
N ILE A 284 1.98 -16.18 27.10
CA ILE A 284 2.68 -15.91 28.36
C ILE A 284 1.77 -15.12 29.27
N GLU A 285 1.59 -15.61 30.51
CA GLU A 285 0.90 -14.89 31.58
C GLU A 285 1.90 -14.21 32.50
N GLU A 286 1.68 -12.93 32.75
CA GLU A 286 2.47 -12.17 33.70
C GLU A 286 1.59 -11.18 34.48
N ASN A 287 1.53 -11.31 35.79
CA ASN A 287 0.73 -10.45 36.70
C ASN A 287 -0.76 -10.39 36.33
N GLY A 288 -1.36 -11.49 35.86
CA GLY A 288 -2.77 -11.57 35.47
C GLY A 288 -3.07 -10.94 34.08
N ARG A 289 -2.04 -10.59 33.33
CA ARG A 289 -2.16 -10.12 31.94
C ARG A 289 -1.49 -11.11 30.99
N TRP A 290 -1.97 -11.17 29.77
CA TRP A 290 -1.48 -12.07 28.75
C TRP A 290 -0.80 -11.32 27.62
N TRP A 291 0.26 -11.90 27.08
CA TRP A 291 0.92 -11.47 25.87
C TRP A 291 1.37 -12.69 25.06
N TYR A 292 1.69 -12.50 23.79
CA TYR A 292 2.04 -13.59 22.89
C TYR A 292 3.49 -13.45 22.41
N ASP A 293 4.34 -14.39 22.84
CA ASP A 293 5.75 -14.48 22.45
C ASP A 293 5.86 -15.18 21.09
N LYS A 294 6.36 -14.49 20.07
CA LYS A 294 6.65 -15.04 18.74
C LYS A 294 7.98 -15.78 18.68
N GLY A 295 8.77 -15.83 19.76
CA GLY A 295 10.14 -16.26 19.81
C GLY A 295 11.16 -15.17 19.41
N ASN A 296 12.41 -15.40 19.70
CA ASN A 296 13.53 -14.47 19.41
C ASN A 296 13.35 -13.04 19.98
N GLY A 297 12.60 -12.88 21.07
CA GLY A 297 12.32 -11.60 21.70
C GLY A 297 11.26 -10.74 20.95
N ALA A 298 10.61 -11.28 19.94
CA ALA A 298 9.49 -10.62 19.27
C ALA A 298 8.16 -11.04 19.94
N TYR A 299 7.21 -10.10 20.01
CA TYR A 299 5.89 -10.32 20.56
C TYR A 299 4.82 -9.51 19.79
N LEU A 300 3.55 -9.88 19.94
CA LEU A 300 2.45 -9.17 19.30
C LEU A 300 2.16 -7.85 20.04
N GLN A 301 1.90 -6.78 19.28
CA GLN A 301 1.59 -5.46 19.86
C GLN A 301 0.86 -4.58 18.83
N ASN A 302 0.16 -3.56 19.31
CA ASN A 302 -0.44 -2.50 18.51
C ASN A 302 -1.42 -3.00 17.43
N GLY A 303 -2.29 -3.95 17.73
CA GLY A 303 -3.28 -4.36 16.74
C GLY A 303 -3.96 -5.70 16.98
N TRP A 304 -4.72 -6.09 15.99
CA TRP A 304 -5.45 -7.34 15.93
C TRP A 304 -4.61 -8.43 15.27
N TYR A 305 -4.64 -9.61 15.89
CA TYR A 305 -3.93 -10.79 15.36
C TYR A 305 -4.80 -12.02 15.53
N TRP A 306 -4.82 -12.85 14.50
CA TRP A 306 -5.36 -14.18 14.58
C TRP A 306 -4.31 -15.10 15.18
N VAL A 307 -4.65 -15.81 16.24
CA VAL A 307 -3.75 -16.71 16.95
C VAL A 307 -4.44 -18.05 17.11
N ASP A 308 -3.85 -19.10 16.54
CA ASP A 308 -4.19 -20.48 16.85
C ASP A 308 -3.26 -20.97 17.97
N GLY A 309 -3.60 -20.58 19.18
CA GLY A 309 -2.71 -20.75 20.35
C GLY A 309 -2.76 -22.14 20.96
N ASP A 310 -3.77 -22.92 20.66
CA ASP A 310 -3.92 -24.32 21.10
C ASP A 310 -3.71 -25.34 19.98
N LEU A 311 -3.45 -24.84 18.74
CA LEU A 311 -3.17 -25.63 17.55
C LEU A 311 -4.33 -26.59 17.18
N ASP A 312 -5.58 -26.15 17.41
CA ASP A 312 -6.77 -26.91 17.07
C ASP A 312 -7.21 -26.73 15.61
N GLY A 313 -6.52 -25.87 14.85
CA GLY A 313 -6.83 -25.53 13.47
C GLY A 313 -7.86 -24.40 13.33
N ASN A 314 -8.20 -23.72 14.44
CA ASN A 314 -9.06 -22.56 14.44
C ASN A 314 -8.42 -21.43 15.24
N ALA A 315 -8.04 -20.38 14.55
CA ALA A 315 -7.50 -19.18 15.20
C ALA A 315 -8.62 -18.28 15.70
N GLU A 316 -8.49 -17.74 16.91
CA GLU A 316 -9.28 -16.63 17.43
C GLU A 316 -8.55 -15.31 17.21
N CYS A 317 -9.30 -14.19 17.20
CA CYS A 317 -8.75 -12.86 16.96
C CYS A 317 -8.62 -12.09 18.29
N TYR A 318 -7.40 -11.61 18.57
CA TYR A 318 -7.06 -10.89 19.82
C TYR A 318 -6.48 -9.52 19.50
N TYR A 319 -6.74 -8.54 20.37
CA TYR A 319 -6.16 -7.21 20.30
C TYR A 319 -5.05 -7.05 21.34
N PHE A 320 -3.87 -6.59 20.87
CA PHE A 320 -2.72 -6.29 21.72
C PHE A 320 -2.48 -4.78 21.78
N ASP A 321 -2.27 -4.24 22.96
CA ASP A 321 -1.97 -2.83 23.18
C ASP A 321 -0.55 -2.44 22.73
N ALA A 322 -0.17 -1.18 22.96
CA ALA A 322 1.14 -0.66 22.55
C ALA A 322 2.31 -1.31 23.30
N ASP A 323 2.04 -1.80 24.51
CA ASP A 323 3.04 -2.48 25.34
C ASP A 323 3.06 -4.00 25.11
N GLY A 324 2.21 -4.49 24.18
CA GLY A 324 2.09 -5.91 23.82
C GLY A 324 1.17 -6.73 24.72
N TRP A 325 0.37 -6.09 25.57
CA TRP A 325 -0.60 -6.80 26.40
C TRP A 325 -1.90 -7.05 25.66
N MET A 326 -2.38 -8.28 25.72
CA MET A 326 -3.71 -8.63 25.23
C MET A 326 -4.78 -7.89 26.04
N THR A 327 -5.73 -7.26 25.36
CA THR A 327 -6.90 -6.64 25.99
C THR A 327 -8.01 -7.67 26.17
N ALA A 328 -8.72 -7.61 27.30
CA ALA A 328 -9.81 -8.53 27.62
C ALA A 328 -10.94 -7.83 28.36
N ASP A 329 -12.16 -8.38 28.26
CA ASP A 329 -13.38 -7.92 28.96
C ASP A 329 -13.65 -6.42 28.77
N CYS A 330 -13.49 -5.92 27.54
CA CYS A 330 -13.67 -4.50 27.24
C CYS A 330 -14.11 -4.24 25.80
N VAL A 331 -14.38 -2.97 25.51
CA VAL A 331 -14.46 -2.45 24.13
C VAL A 331 -13.11 -1.86 23.77
N THR A 332 -12.51 -2.32 22.69
CA THR A 332 -11.23 -1.81 22.19
C THR A 332 -11.35 -0.35 21.71
N ALA A 333 -10.22 0.34 21.54
CA ALA A 333 -10.20 1.75 21.13
C ALA A 333 -10.84 1.99 19.75
N ASP A 334 -10.88 0.97 18.89
CA ASP A 334 -11.51 0.96 17.57
C ASP A 334 -12.97 0.43 17.58
N GLY A 335 -13.54 0.18 18.79
CA GLY A 335 -14.97 -0.06 18.98
C GLY A 335 -15.41 -1.52 18.92
N TYR A 336 -14.50 -2.48 18.94
CA TYR A 336 -14.83 -3.91 18.94
C TYR A 336 -14.89 -4.48 20.35
N ASN A 337 -15.81 -5.44 20.57
CA ASN A 337 -15.92 -6.12 21.86
C ASN A 337 -14.94 -7.30 21.94
N VAL A 338 -14.22 -7.42 23.03
CA VAL A 338 -13.44 -8.62 23.39
C VAL A 338 -13.98 -9.23 24.66
N ASP A 339 -14.05 -10.56 24.69
CA ASP A 339 -14.54 -11.30 25.84
C ASP A 339 -13.51 -11.33 26.99
N LYS A 340 -13.87 -12.01 28.09
CA LYS A 340 -12.99 -12.17 29.25
C LYS A 340 -11.67 -12.92 28.95
N ASN A 341 -11.63 -13.69 27.85
CA ASN A 341 -10.45 -14.39 27.39
C ASN A 341 -9.66 -13.57 26.35
N GLY A 342 -10.12 -12.35 26.01
CA GLY A 342 -9.50 -11.45 25.04
C GLY A 342 -9.91 -11.71 23.58
N ALA A 343 -10.73 -12.72 23.32
CA ALA A 343 -11.16 -13.05 21.95
C ALA A 343 -12.20 -12.04 21.41
N TRP A 344 -12.06 -11.62 20.17
CA TRP A 344 -13.05 -10.79 19.49
C TRP A 344 -14.41 -11.47 19.40
N VAL A 345 -15.47 -10.72 19.79
CA VAL A 345 -16.85 -11.21 19.76
C VAL A 345 -17.75 -10.30 18.93
N VAL A 346 -18.63 -10.93 18.15
CA VAL A 346 -19.74 -10.27 17.45
C VAL A 346 -21.02 -10.97 17.84
N ASP A 347 -22.01 -10.20 18.30
CA ASP A 347 -23.30 -10.72 18.79
C ASP A 347 -23.13 -11.84 19.86
N GLY A 348 -22.11 -11.69 20.71
CA GLY A 348 -21.79 -12.66 21.78
C GLY A 348 -21.10 -13.95 21.31
N GLN A 349 -20.73 -14.05 20.03
CA GLN A 349 -20.01 -15.20 19.47
C GLN A 349 -18.56 -14.85 19.20
N VAL A 350 -17.64 -15.71 19.67
CA VAL A 350 -16.20 -15.58 19.37
C VAL A 350 -16.00 -15.77 17.87
N GLN A 351 -15.26 -14.84 17.26
CA GLN A 351 -14.90 -14.93 15.85
C GLN A 351 -13.72 -15.89 15.68
N LYS A 352 -13.87 -16.86 14.78
CA LYS A 352 -12.86 -17.89 14.50
C LYS A 352 -12.53 -17.95 13.03
N LYS A 353 -11.29 -18.31 12.74
CA LYS A 353 -10.76 -18.49 11.39
C LYS A 353 -10.09 -19.85 11.28
N GLN A 354 -10.48 -20.66 10.31
CA GLN A 354 -9.81 -21.93 10.03
C GLN A 354 -8.41 -21.67 9.45
N VAL A 355 -7.40 -22.39 9.96
CA VAL A 355 -5.98 -22.26 9.60
C VAL A 355 -5.60 -23.29 8.53
#